data_c2d8b9c0fce0fae2f06d16349a3518c6
#
_entry.id   c2d8b9c0fce0fae2f06d16349a3518c6
#
_cell.length_a   1.000
_cell.length_b   1.000
_cell.length_c   1.000
_cell.angle_alpha   90.00
_cell.angle_beta   90.00
_cell.angle_gamma   90.00
#
_symmetry.space_group_name_H-M   'P 1'
#
loop_
_entity.id
_entity.type
_entity.pdbx_description
1 polymer ?
#
loop_
_entity_poly.entity_id
_entity_poly.type
_entity_poly.pdbx_seq_one_letter_code
_entity_poly.pdbx_strand_id
1 'polypeptide(L)'
;MNPLAQAKLTEYNGHPAVALRASDGARATILLHGGHLVSWIPAGGDEQLYVSPTSQYGEGQAVRGGVPVIFPQFSNRGTLPRHGLLRTRGWELGETVSHGGHAQAVLRFTANDDTRALWPHDFEAEITVSVTGRQLDVEFAVTNTGETPFDFTVALHSYLRTNDVLKAQLEGLQGVKFEDNTTGQWQEQWGDITQVVGEIDRLYHDGGRSLMLRELGRKISITHADFTDVVVWNPGPEKAAQLSDMPDEDWQRMLCVEAARVIDPVTLPPGEEWAGMQTFIAA
;
A
#
# COMPACT_ATOMS: atom_id res chain seq x y z
N MET A 1 -5.11 -13.09 31.54
CA MET A 1 -4.35 -11.85 31.33
C MET A 1 -4.26 -11.63 29.82
N ASN A 2 -4.73 -10.49 29.31
CA ASN A 2 -4.47 -10.16 27.91
C ASN A 2 -2.96 -10.02 27.70
N PRO A 3 -2.41 -10.54 26.61
CA PRO A 3 -0.99 -10.35 26.30
C PRO A 3 -0.72 -8.84 26.15
N LEU A 4 0.48 -8.42 26.55
CA LEU A 4 0.90 -7.03 26.30
C LEU A 4 1.09 -6.83 24.79
N ALA A 5 0.80 -5.61 24.30
CA ALA A 5 1.15 -5.21 22.94
C ALA A 5 2.68 -5.35 22.76
N GLN A 6 3.11 -5.77 21.58
CA GLN A 6 4.52 -6.02 21.26
C GLN A 6 4.85 -5.62 19.83
N ALA A 7 6.06 -5.10 19.66
CA ALA A 7 6.73 -4.94 18.37
C ALA A 7 8.13 -5.55 18.49
N LYS A 8 8.49 -6.47 17.60
CA LYS A 8 9.81 -7.12 17.67
C LYS A 8 10.33 -7.50 16.29
N LEU A 9 11.65 -7.50 16.17
CA LEU A 9 12.34 -8.06 15.01
C LEU A 9 12.04 -9.56 14.89
N THR A 10 11.82 -9.99 13.66
CA THR A 10 11.50 -11.36 13.25
C THR A 10 11.99 -11.60 11.81
N GLU A 11 11.58 -12.69 11.22
CA GLU A 11 11.76 -12.99 9.81
C GLU A 11 10.42 -13.30 9.14
N TYR A 12 10.31 -12.92 7.88
CA TYR A 12 9.21 -13.32 6.99
C TYR A 12 9.83 -13.90 5.72
N ASN A 13 9.57 -15.18 5.43
CA ASN A 13 10.18 -15.92 4.32
C ASN A 13 11.73 -15.83 4.29
N GLY A 14 12.38 -15.84 5.47
CA GLY A 14 13.85 -15.76 5.59
C GLY A 14 14.42 -14.34 5.44
N HIS A 15 13.57 -13.32 5.40
CA HIS A 15 14.01 -11.92 5.30
C HIS A 15 13.67 -11.13 6.56
N PRO A 16 14.52 -10.16 6.97
CA PRO A 16 14.30 -9.35 8.16
C PRO A 16 12.97 -8.61 8.13
N ALA A 17 12.21 -8.73 9.22
CA ALA A 17 10.88 -8.16 9.36
C ALA A 17 10.62 -7.66 10.79
N VAL A 18 9.57 -6.88 10.97
CA VAL A 18 9.01 -6.48 12.26
C VAL A 18 7.64 -7.08 12.41
N ALA A 19 7.42 -7.83 13.49
CA ALA A 19 6.10 -8.33 13.87
C ALA A 19 5.48 -7.41 14.92
N LEU A 20 4.26 -6.93 14.61
CA LEU A 20 3.40 -6.18 15.53
C LEU A 20 2.31 -7.10 16.07
N ARG A 21 2.03 -6.98 17.37
CA ARG A 21 0.92 -7.64 18.03
C ARG A 21 0.26 -6.70 19.03
N ALA A 22 -0.99 -6.37 18.81
CA ALA A 22 -1.81 -5.63 19.76
C ALA A 22 -2.28 -6.54 20.93
N SER A 23 -2.68 -5.93 22.03
CA SER A 23 -3.10 -6.68 23.23
C SER A 23 -4.39 -7.50 23.05
N ASP A 24 -5.21 -7.13 22.09
CA ASP A 24 -6.44 -7.84 21.69
C ASP A 24 -6.20 -9.00 20.72
N GLY A 25 -4.94 -9.15 20.24
CA GLY A 25 -4.54 -10.22 19.34
C GLY A 25 -4.46 -9.82 17.87
N ALA A 26 -4.76 -8.57 17.50
CA ALA A 26 -4.50 -8.07 16.15
C ALA A 26 -3.00 -8.11 15.85
N ARG A 27 -2.63 -8.38 14.60
CA ARG A 27 -1.24 -8.57 14.18
C ARG A 27 -0.96 -7.94 12.83
N ALA A 28 0.29 -7.49 12.66
CA ALA A 28 0.83 -7.09 11.36
C ALA A 28 2.30 -7.50 11.24
N THR A 29 2.78 -7.68 10.01
CA THR A 29 4.19 -7.98 9.72
C THR A 29 4.69 -7.08 8.61
N ILE A 30 5.84 -6.43 8.85
CA ILE A 30 6.45 -5.46 7.94
C ILE A 30 7.86 -5.95 7.62
N LEU A 31 8.18 -6.14 6.34
CA LEU A 31 9.55 -6.40 5.87
C LEU A 31 10.38 -5.12 5.99
N LEU A 32 11.65 -5.24 6.40
CA LEU A 32 12.60 -4.13 6.28
C LEU A 32 12.92 -3.83 4.81
N HIS A 33 12.85 -4.85 3.94
CA HIS A 33 12.93 -4.66 2.50
C HIS A 33 11.66 -3.97 1.98
N GLY A 34 11.82 -2.78 1.40
CA GLY A 34 10.74 -1.97 0.85
C GLY A 34 9.90 -1.20 1.89
N GLY A 35 10.19 -1.29 3.21
CA GLY A 35 9.26 -0.82 4.23
C GLY A 35 7.87 -1.48 4.09
N HIS A 36 7.84 -2.73 3.66
CA HIS A 36 6.72 -3.36 3.01
C HIS A 36 5.83 -4.14 3.99
N LEU A 37 4.63 -3.67 4.25
CA LEU A 37 3.64 -4.41 5.04
C LEU A 37 3.17 -5.63 4.26
N VAL A 38 3.36 -6.84 4.82
CA VAL A 38 3.07 -8.12 4.13
C VAL A 38 1.95 -8.94 4.77
N SER A 39 1.50 -8.57 5.97
CA SER A 39 0.44 -9.29 6.68
C SER A 39 -0.32 -8.35 7.60
N TRP A 40 -1.64 -8.48 7.62
CA TRP A 40 -2.52 -7.88 8.60
C TRP A 40 -3.65 -8.83 8.96
N ILE A 41 -3.71 -9.20 10.24
CA ILE A 41 -4.74 -10.08 10.82
C ILE A 41 -5.43 -9.31 11.94
N PRO A 42 -6.69 -8.89 11.76
CA PRO A 42 -7.50 -8.25 12.82
C PRO A 42 -7.69 -9.19 14.03
N ALA A 43 -8.04 -8.61 15.16
CA ALA A 43 -8.37 -9.40 16.35
C ALA A 43 -9.52 -10.38 16.07
N GLY A 44 -9.26 -11.67 16.24
CA GLY A 44 -10.21 -12.75 16.00
C GLY A 44 -10.61 -12.97 14.54
N GLY A 45 -9.88 -12.34 13.60
CA GLY A 45 -10.11 -12.47 12.16
C GLY A 45 -9.01 -13.26 11.44
N ASP A 46 -9.11 -13.29 10.13
CA ASP A 46 -8.17 -13.91 9.19
C ASP A 46 -7.29 -12.87 8.50
N GLU A 47 -6.31 -13.34 7.70
CA GLU A 47 -5.44 -12.48 6.88
C GLU A 47 -6.24 -11.63 5.90
N GLN A 48 -5.98 -10.33 5.89
CA GLN A 48 -6.68 -9.36 5.06
C GLN A 48 -5.89 -8.91 3.84
N LEU A 49 -4.57 -9.12 3.84
CA LEU A 49 -3.72 -8.78 2.71
C LEU A 49 -3.44 -10.02 1.84
N TYR A 50 -3.27 -9.79 0.56
CA TYR A 50 -2.79 -10.80 -0.37
C TYR A 50 -1.28 -10.59 -0.58
N VAL A 51 -0.51 -11.65 -0.46
CA VAL A 51 0.88 -11.74 -0.92
C VAL A 51 1.01 -12.98 -1.78
N SER A 52 1.59 -12.83 -2.96
CA SER A 52 1.78 -13.93 -3.88
C SER A 52 2.72 -15.00 -3.31
N PRO A 53 2.34 -16.27 -3.36
CA PRO A 53 3.20 -17.36 -2.91
C PRO A 53 4.46 -17.55 -3.78
N THR A 54 4.47 -16.99 -5.00
CA THR A 54 5.62 -17.01 -5.92
C THR A 54 6.38 -15.69 -5.94
N SER A 55 6.06 -14.78 -5.01
CA SER A 55 6.76 -13.51 -4.87
C SER A 55 8.24 -13.71 -4.57
N GLN A 56 9.07 -12.86 -5.15
CA GLN A 56 10.49 -12.84 -4.89
C GLN A 56 10.84 -11.78 -3.86
N TYR A 57 11.87 -12.05 -3.06
CA TYR A 57 12.30 -11.19 -1.97
C TYR A 57 13.79 -10.87 -2.11
N GLY A 58 14.22 -9.79 -1.49
CA GLY A 58 15.62 -9.38 -1.45
C GLY A 58 15.92 -8.15 -2.32
N GLU A 59 17.16 -7.75 -2.33
CA GLU A 59 17.63 -6.52 -2.96
C GLU A 59 17.26 -6.45 -4.45
N GLY A 60 16.70 -5.32 -4.87
CA GLY A 60 16.26 -5.08 -6.24
C GLY A 60 14.93 -5.74 -6.62
N GLN A 61 14.40 -6.65 -5.78
CA GLN A 61 13.13 -7.33 -6.06
C GLN A 61 11.95 -6.55 -5.47
N ALA A 62 10.85 -6.47 -6.22
CA ALA A 62 9.60 -5.93 -5.71
C ALA A 62 8.69 -7.08 -5.26
N VAL A 63 8.27 -7.07 -4.00
CA VAL A 63 7.34 -8.08 -3.48
C VAL A 63 5.97 -7.88 -4.12
N ARG A 64 5.36 -8.97 -4.63
CA ARG A 64 4.00 -8.97 -5.19
C ARG A 64 2.98 -9.18 -4.10
N GLY A 65 2.21 -8.15 -3.76
CA GLY A 65 1.20 -8.21 -2.70
C GLY A 65 1.52 -7.30 -1.51
N GLY A 66 0.78 -7.42 -0.42
CA GLY A 66 0.93 -6.55 0.74
C GLY A 66 0.63 -5.09 0.44
N VAL A 67 1.47 -4.19 0.93
CA VAL A 67 1.38 -2.74 0.70
C VAL A 67 2.73 -2.20 0.27
N PRO A 68 3.11 -2.31 -1.02
CA PRO A 68 4.31 -1.65 -1.55
C PRO A 68 4.22 -0.13 -1.46
N VAL A 69 5.32 0.51 -1.06
CA VAL A 69 5.47 1.98 -1.07
C VAL A 69 5.93 2.43 -2.45
N ILE A 70 5.10 3.19 -3.14
CA ILE A 70 5.37 3.76 -4.46
C ILE A 70 5.84 5.20 -4.27
N PHE A 71 7.12 5.48 -4.56
CA PHE A 71 7.74 6.81 -4.44
C PHE A 71 9.09 6.86 -5.17
N PRO A 72 9.49 7.97 -5.80
CA PRO A 72 8.78 9.23 -5.98
C PRO A 72 7.98 9.30 -7.29
N GLN A 73 7.78 8.17 -7.98
CA GLN A 73 7.06 8.09 -9.25
C GLN A 73 6.06 6.94 -9.24
N PHE A 74 4.81 7.23 -9.65
CA PHE A 74 3.79 6.22 -9.88
C PHE A 74 3.91 5.61 -11.27
N SER A 75 3.90 4.28 -11.35
CA SER A 75 3.96 3.50 -12.60
C SER A 75 5.14 3.95 -13.49
N ASN A 76 4.89 4.11 -14.77
CA ASN A 76 5.85 4.63 -15.77
C ASN A 76 5.59 6.13 -16.08
N ARG A 77 5.01 6.90 -15.14
CA ARG A 77 4.66 8.32 -15.34
C ARG A 77 5.86 9.23 -15.05
N GLY A 78 7.00 8.97 -15.69
CA GLY A 78 8.24 9.72 -15.57
C GLY A 78 9.43 8.92 -16.08
N THR A 79 10.66 9.33 -15.72
CA THR A 79 11.90 8.74 -16.22
C THR A 79 12.54 7.71 -15.27
N LEU A 80 12.01 7.58 -14.06
CA LEU A 80 12.50 6.64 -13.06
C LEU A 80 12.03 5.20 -13.34
N PRO A 81 12.62 4.21 -12.69
CA PRO A 81 12.10 2.84 -12.73
C PRO A 81 10.61 2.79 -12.36
N ARG A 82 9.88 1.86 -12.94
CA ARG A 82 8.45 1.70 -12.68
C ARG A 82 8.14 1.64 -11.18
N HIS A 83 7.25 2.50 -10.72
CA HIS A 83 6.87 2.67 -9.32
C HIS A 83 7.99 3.23 -8.41
N GLY A 84 8.98 3.89 -9.00
CA GLY A 84 10.00 4.62 -8.25
C GLY A 84 11.06 3.73 -7.61
N LEU A 85 11.53 4.12 -6.43
CA LEU A 85 12.78 3.63 -5.88
C LEU A 85 12.62 2.82 -4.59
N LEU A 86 11.61 3.11 -3.75
CA LEU A 86 11.64 2.70 -2.34
C LEU A 86 11.24 1.25 -2.08
N ARG A 87 10.34 0.67 -2.89
CA ARG A 87 9.82 -0.69 -2.69
C ARG A 87 10.83 -1.81 -2.91
N THR A 88 12.01 -1.50 -3.46
CA THR A 88 13.07 -2.48 -3.76
C THR A 88 14.35 -2.27 -2.95
N ARG A 89 14.28 -1.44 -1.90
CA ARG A 89 15.44 -1.06 -1.08
C ARG A 89 15.25 -1.45 0.37
N GLY A 90 16.37 -1.61 1.10
CA GLY A 90 16.35 -1.87 2.53
C GLY A 90 15.99 -0.61 3.32
N TRP A 91 15.13 -0.75 4.32
CA TRP A 91 14.76 0.28 5.28
C TRP A 91 15.30 -0.08 6.66
N GLU A 92 15.46 0.90 7.50
CA GLU A 92 15.89 0.72 8.89
C GLU A 92 14.68 0.77 9.83
N LEU A 93 14.69 -0.07 10.86
CA LEU A 93 13.73 0.03 11.94
C LEU A 93 14.09 1.26 12.81
N GLY A 94 13.18 2.22 12.84
CA GLY A 94 13.23 3.36 13.73
C GLY A 94 12.57 3.05 15.08
N GLU A 95 11.45 3.71 15.37
CA GLU A 95 10.77 3.58 16.64
C GLU A 95 9.75 2.45 16.65
N THR A 96 9.53 1.89 17.84
CA THR A 96 8.41 0.98 18.09
C THR A 96 7.63 1.44 19.30
N VAL A 97 6.31 1.45 19.21
CA VAL A 97 5.43 1.80 20.32
C VAL A 97 4.50 0.62 20.62
N SER A 98 4.38 0.31 21.90
CA SER A 98 3.49 -0.75 22.40
C SER A 98 2.80 -0.25 23.66
N HIS A 99 1.74 0.57 23.50
CA HIS A 99 1.03 1.20 24.61
C HIS A 99 -0.47 1.28 24.32
N GLY A 100 -1.29 1.26 25.38
CA GLY A 100 -2.74 1.49 25.25
C GLY A 100 -3.50 0.44 24.43
N GLY A 101 -2.90 -0.74 24.21
CA GLY A 101 -3.54 -1.82 23.46
C GLY A 101 -3.17 -1.89 21.98
N HIS A 102 -2.50 -0.88 21.43
CA HIS A 102 -2.00 -0.89 20.06
C HIS A 102 -0.52 -1.23 19.97
N ALA A 103 -0.08 -1.69 18.80
CA ALA A 103 1.32 -1.89 18.45
C ALA A 103 1.62 -1.12 17.15
N GLN A 104 2.77 -0.44 17.15
CA GLN A 104 3.21 0.40 16.04
C GLN A 104 4.71 0.21 15.79
N ALA A 105 5.11 0.31 14.53
CA ALA A 105 6.51 0.45 14.12
C ALA A 105 6.64 1.56 13.08
N VAL A 106 7.75 2.28 13.18
CA VAL A 106 8.21 3.27 12.20
C VAL A 106 9.47 2.71 11.54
N LEU A 107 9.47 2.63 10.22
CA LEU A 107 10.65 2.32 9.42
C LEU A 107 11.07 3.56 8.65
N ARG A 108 12.40 3.76 8.50
CA ARG A 108 13.00 4.95 7.87
C ARG A 108 13.87 4.56 6.69
N PHE A 109 13.85 5.42 5.69
CA PHE A 109 14.76 5.37 4.55
C PHE A 109 15.31 6.77 4.30
N THR A 110 16.64 6.90 4.25
CA THR A 110 17.30 8.17 3.91
C THR A 110 17.91 8.07 2.51
N ALA A 111 17.80 9.13 1.74
CA ALA A 111 18.43 9.23 0.42
C ALA A 111 19.93 8.91 0.51
N ASN A 112 20.42 8.13 -0.45
CA ASN A 112 21.81 7.72 -0.54
C ASN A 112 22.37 7.95 -1.95
N ASP A 113 23.62 7.60 -2.20
CA ASP A 113 24.26 7.85 -3.50
C ASP A 113 23.56 7.12 -4.65
N ASP A 114 23.01 5.91 -4.41
CA ASP A 114 22.28 5.17 -5.45
C ASP A 114 20.93 5.83 -5.80
N THR A 115 20.23 6.39 -4.81
CA THR A 115 18.99 7.14 -5.07
C THR A 115 19.28 8.48 -5.73
N ARG A 116 20.33 9.20 -5.30
CA ARG A 116 20.74 10.47 -5.90
C ARG A 116 21.19 10.32 -7.35
N ALA A 117 21.82 9.21 -7.70
CA ALA A 117 22.21 8.91 -9.08
C ALA A 117 21.01 8.80 -10.03
N LEU A 118 19.86 8.37 -9.53
CA LEU A 118 18.61 8.23 -10.30
C LEU A 118 17.69 9.46 -10.17
N TRP A 119 17.62 10.01 -8.97
CA TRP A 119 16.77 11.14 -8.61
C TRP A 119 17.53 12.05 -7.64
N PRO A 120 18.13 13.17 -8.11
CA PRO A 120 19.14 13.93 -7.39
C PRO A 120 18.55 14.85 -6.31
N HIS A 121 17.84 14.28 -5.37
CA HIS A 121 17.23 14.96 -4.23
C HIS A 121 17.59 14.26 -2.92
N ASP A 122 17.77 15.06 -1.87
CA ASP A 122 17.91 14.58 -0.51
C ASP A 122 16.55 14.55 0.17
N PHE A 123 16.21 13.40 0.73
CA PHE A 123 14.95 13.18 1.44
C PHE A 123 15.10 12.13 2.53
N GLU A 124 14.24 12.21 3.51
CA GLU A 124 13.95 11.13 4.46
C GLU A 124 12.52 10.68 4.29
N ALA A 125 12.31 9.38 4.18
CA ALA A 125 10.99 8.77 4.08
C ALA A 125 10.73 7.89 5.29
N GLU A 126 9.50 7.94 5.80
CA GLU A 126 9.04 7.10 6.90
C GLU A 126 7.78 6.31 6.48
N ILE A 127 7.71 5.07 6.92
CA ILE A 127 6.48 4.29 6.90
C ILE A 127 6.11 3.92 8.34
N THR A 128 4.94 4.36 8.77
CA THR A 128 4.39 4.04 10.08
C THR A 128 3.22 3.05 9.91
N VAL A 129 3.33 1.91 10.57
CA VAL A 129 2.27 0.91 10.60
C VAL A 129 1.78 0.75 12.03
N SER A 130 0.47 0.93 12.24
CA SER A 130 -0.18 0.78 13.54
C SER A 130 -1.34 -0.23 13.44
N VAL A 131 -1.44 -1.11 14.42
CA VAL A 131 -2.49 -2.13 14.48
C VAL A 131 -3.15 -2.18 15.85
N THR A 132 -4.49 -2.20 15.84
CA THR A 132 -5.30 -2.35 17.05
C THR A 132 -6.68 -2.88 16.69
N GLY A 133 -7.24 -3.81 17.47
CA GLY A 133 -8.59 -4.32 17.25
C GLY A 133 -8.78 -4.88 15.85
N ARG A 134 -9.65 -4.22 15.11
CA ARG A 134 -9.92 -4.51 13.71
C ARG A 134 -9.38 -3.45 12.75
N GLN A 135 -8.55 -2.55 13.24
CA GLN A 135 -7.99 -1.42 12.49
C GLN A 135 -6.53 -1.62 12.18
N LEU A 136 -6.16 -1.24 10.98
CA LEU A 136 -4.81 -1.06 10.49
C LEU A 136 -4.69 0.36 9.93
N ASP A 137 -3.67 1.09 10.38
CA ASP A 137 -3.26 2.37 9.80
C ASP A 137 -1.88 2.22 9.16
N VAL A 138 -1.75 2.71 7.94
CA VAL A 138 -0.49 2.76 7.19
C VAL A 138 -0.29 4.20 6.75
N GLU A 139 0.70 4.86 7.33
CA GLU A 139 1.08 6.24 7.01
C GLU A 139 2.43 6.23 6.29
N PHE A 140 2.52 7.01 5.22
CA PHE A 140 3.78 7.33 4.57
C PHE A 140 4.04 8.82 4.71
N ALA A 141 5.24 9.16 5.18
CA ALA A 141 5.71 10.54 5.27
C ALA A 141 7.02 10.69 4.49
N VAL A 142 7.25 11.89 3.97
CA VAL A 142 8.52 12.26 3.33
C VAL A 142 8.88 13.69 3.66
N THR A 143 10.12 13.89 4.11
CA THR A 143 10.71 15.20 4.40
C THR A 143 11.73 15.53 3.32
N ASN A 144 11.66 16.74 2.76
CA ASN A 144 12.71 17.27 1.90
C ASN A 144 13.88 17.76 2.76
N THR A 145 14.96 16.98 2.82
CA THR A 145 16.17 17.31 3.58
C THR A 145 17.23 18.02 2.74
N GLY A 146 16.92 18.29 1.44
CA GLY A 146 17.78 19.00 0.50
C GLY A 146 17.58 20.51 0.54
N GLU A 147 18.22 21.20 -0.43
CA GLU A 147 18.19 22.66 -0.56
C GLU A 147 17.25 23.16 -1.68
N THR A 148 16.70 22.25 -2.48
CA THR A 148 15.81 22.57 -3.61
C THR A 148 14.47 21.88 -3.48
N PRO A 149 13.36 22.49 -3.92
CA PRO A 149 12.09 21.82 -3.96
C PRO A 149 12.11 20.65 -4.95
N PHE A 150 11.27 19.65 -4.73
CA PHE A 150 11.05 18.58 -5.68
C PHE A 150 9.57 18.22 -5.79
N ASP A 151 9.20 17.68 -6.95
CA ASP A 151 7.88 17.13 -7.21
C ASP A 151 7.93 15.61 -7.11
N PHE A 152 6.86 15.01 -6.57
CA PHE A 152 6.72 13.55 -6.52
C PHE A 152 5.26 13.11 -6.66
N THR A 153 5.10 11.86 -7.06
CA THR A 153 3.85 11.11 -6.94
C THR A 153 4.06 9.92 -6.01
N VAL A 154 3.02 9.54 -5.31
CA VAL A 154 3.10 8.53 -4.25
C VAL A 154 1.86 7.66 -4.24
N ALA A 155 2.00 6.38 -3.86
CA ALA A 155 0.88 5.52 -3.52
C ALA A 155 1.27 4.45 -2.48
N LEU A 156 0.28 4.03 -1.71
CA LEU A 156 0.28 2.80 -0.94
C LEU A 156 -0.48 1.75 -1.77
N HIS A 157 0.27 0.86 -2.43
CA HIS A 157 -0.27 -0.10 -3.41
C HIS A 157 -0.89 -1.32 -2.71
N SER A 158 -1.98 -1.12 -2.01
CA SER A 158 -2.57 -2.08 -1.08
C SER A 158 -3.30 -3.21 -1.79
N TYR A 159 -2.81 -4.44 -1.63
CA TYR A 159 -3.42 -5.67 -2.14
C TYR A 159 -4.34 -6.29 -1.08
N LEU A 160 -5.63 -6.05 -1.19
CA LEU A 160 -6.61 -6.68 -0.30
C LEU A 160 -6.91 -8.10 -0.77
N ARG A 161 -6.88 -9.05 0.17
CA ARG A 161 -7.23 -10.43 -0.11
C ARG A 161 -8.73 -10.54 -0.37
N THR A 162 -9.11 -11.34 -1.37
CA THR A 162 -10.48 -11.77 -1.64
C THR A 162 -10.54 -13.29 -1.68
N ASN A 163 -11.71 -13.88 -1.44
CA ASN A 163 -11.94 -15.31 -1.70
C ASN A 163 -12.28 -15.55 -3.17
N ASP A 164 -13.01 -14.60 -3.77
CA ASP A 164 -13.40 -14.60 -5.17
C ASP A 164 -13.67 -13.16 -5.62
N VAL A 165 -12.72 -12.54 -6.30
CA VAL A 165 -12.83 -11.14 -6.72
C VAL A 165 -14.04 -10.86 -7.62
N LEU A 166 -14.54 -11.88 -8.34
CA LEU A 166 -15.75 -11.75 -9.18
C LEU A 166 -17.01 -11.52 -8.33
N LYS A 167 -16.96 -11.85 -7.03
CA LYS A 167 -18.05 -11.62 -6.06
C LYS A 167 -17.77 -10.43 -5.14
N ALA A 168 -16.57 -9.88 -5.20
CA ALA A 168 -16.23 -8.69 -4.44
C ALA A 168 -16.90 -7.45 -5.04
N GLN A 169 -17.34 -6.56 -4.18
CA GLN A 169 -18.01 -5.31 -4.52
C GLN A 169 -17.29 -4.16 -3.81
N LEU A 170 -16.76 -3.22 -4.57
CA LEU A 170 -16.18 -1.99 -4.01
C LEU A 170 -17.19 -0.84 -4.19
N GLU A 171 -17.64 -0.28 -3.08
CA GLU A 171 -18.59 0.83 -3.00
C GLU A 171 -17.87 2.14 -2.69
N GLY A 172 -18.45 3.29 -3.07
CA GLY A 172 -18.00 4.63 -2.69
C GLY A 172 -17.44 5.47 -3.84
N LEU A 173 -17.30 4.92 -5.05
CA LEU A 173 -16.73 5.61 -6.21
C LEU A 173 -17.75 6.14 -7.21
N GLN A 174 -19.06 6.05 -6.92
CA GLN A 174 -20.10 6.57 -7.82
C GLN A 174 -19.92 8.06 -8.15
N GLY A 175 -20.00 8.40 -9.43
CA GLY A 175 -19.85 9.76 -9.95
C GLY A 175 -18.40 10.27 -9.96
N VAL A 176 -17.43 9.45 -9.54
CA VAL A 176 -16.01 9.82 -9.58
C VAL A 176 -15.45 9.60 -10.98
N LYS A 177 -14.70 10.58 -11.48
CA LYS A 177 -13.98 10.45 -12.75
C LYS A 177 -12.72 9.62 -12.55
N PHE A 178 -12.38 8.81 -13.52
CA PHE A 178 -11.16 8.01 -13.54
C PHE A 178 -10.51 7.96 -14.91
N GLU A 179 -9.21 7.81 -14.90
CA GLU A 179 -8.44 7.40 -16.07
C GLU A 179 -8.37 5.87 -16.09
N ASP A 180 -8.82 5.27 -17.18
CA ASP A 180 -8.67 3.84 -17.41
C ASP A 180 -7.30 3.59 -18.07
N ASN A 181 -6.34 3.08 -17.29
CA ASN A 181 -4.98 2.85 -17.76
C ASN A 181 -4.87 1.73 -18.81
N THR A 182 -5.92 0.92 -18.98
CA THR A 182 -5.96 -0.12 -20.04
C THR A 182 -6.24 0.49 -21.41
N THR A 183 -6.95 1.61 -21.45
CA THR A 183 -7.37 2.31 -22.68
C THR A 183 -6.79 3.71 -22.83
N GLY A 184 -6.30 4.30 -21.74
CA GLY A 184 -5.86 5.70 -21.68
C GLY A 184 -7.02 6.71 -21.72
N GLN A 185 -8.25 6.28 -21.53
CA GLN A 185 -9.42 7.14 -21.63
C GLN A 185 -9.95 7.57 -20.26
N TRP A 186 -10.44 8.81 -20.18
CA TRP A 186 -11.17 9.30 -19.03
C TRP A 186 -12.64 8.90 -19.10
N GLN A 187 -13.15 8.38 -17.98
CA GLN A 187 -14.53 7.94 -17.82
C GLN A 187 -15.08 8.39 -16.46
N GLU A 188 -16.35 8.12 -16.20
CA GLU A 188 -17.00 8.35 -14.91
C GLU A 188 -17.61 7.04 -14.41
N GLN A 189 -17.51 6.78 -13.12
CA GLN A 189 -18.11 5.61 -12.49
C GLN A 189 -19.61 5.80 -12.34
N TRP A 190 -20.41 5.11 -13.15
CA TRP A 190 -21.86 5.26 -13.19
C TRP A 190 -22.62 4.55 -12.08
N GLY A 191 -22.17 3.39 -11.64
CA GLY A 191 -22.85 2.58 -10.64
C GLY A 191 -22.24 2.75 -9.25
N ASP A 192 -23.00 2.39 -8.22
CA ASP A 192 -22.56 2.39 -6.82
C ASP A 192 -21.42 1.40 -6.57
N ILE A 193 -21.35 0.35 -7.38
CA ILE A 193 -20.43 -0.78 -7.24
C ILE A 193 -19.42 -0.78 -8.37
N THR A 194 -18.14 -0.81 -8.02
CA THR A 194 -17.04 -1.18 -8.90
C THR A 194 -16.80 -2.68 -8.75
N GLN A 195 -16.99 -3.43 -9.83
CA GLN A 195 -16.83 -4.89 -9.86
C GLN A 195 -15.77 -5.28 -10.89
N VAL A 196 -14.97 -6.30 -10.55
CA VAL A 196 -13.98 -6.89 -11.46
C VAL A 196 -14.68 -7.87 -12.39
N VAL A 197 -14.49 -7.69 -13.70
CA VAL A 197 -15.04 -8.57 -14.75
C VAL A 197 -13.93 -9.08 -15.68
N GLY A 198 -12.71 -8.61 -15.49
CA GLY A 198 -11.51 -8.89 -16.27
C GLY A 198 -10.39 -8.02 -15.73
N GLU A 199 -9.44 -7.60 -16.59
CA GLU A 199 -8.46 -6.58 -16.16
C GLU A 199 -9.17 -5.28 -15.79
N ILE A 200 -8.84 -4.71 -14.65
CA ILE A 200 -9.22 -3.36 -14.23
C ILE A 200 -7.96 -2.63 -13.78
N ASP A 201 -7.73 -1.43 -14.31
CA ASP A 201 -6.62 -0.55 -13.94
C ASP A 201 -7.12 0.89 -14.04
N ARG A 202 -7.70 1.41 -12.95
CA ARG A 202 -8.39 2.70 -12.92
C ARG A 202 -7.81 3.59 -11.86
N LEU A 203 -7.40 4.78 -12.28
CA LEU A 203 -6.96 5.86 -11.40
C LEU A 203 -8.12 6.86 -11.23
N TYR A 204 -8.78 6.80 -10.09
CA TYR A 204 -9.90 7.68 -9.71
C TYR A 204 -9.36 8.96 -9.12
N HIS A 205 -9.81 10.11 -9.64
CA HIS A 205 -9.54 11.42 -9.06
C HIS A 205 -10.61 11.78 -8.03
N ASP A 206 -10.22 12.52 -6.97
CA ASP A 206 -11.11 12.84 -5.84
C ASP A 206 -11.51 11.61 -5.02
N GLY A 207 -10.51 10.77 -4.70
CA GLY A 207 -10.65 9.54 -3.93
C GLY A 207 -10.74 9.70 -2.42
N GLY A 208 -10.79 10.92 -1.87
CA GLY A 208 -10.84 11.19 -0.42
C GLY A 208 -12.13 10.70 0.28
N ARG A 209 -12.91 9.86 -0.40
CA ARG A 209 -14.15 9.28 0.11
C ARG A 209 -13.89 7.99 0.87
N SER A 210 -14.77 7.69 1.82
CA SER A 210 -14.78 6.37 2.45
C SER A 210 -15.25 5.31 1.45
N LEU A 211 -14.45 4.26 1.29
CA LEU A 211 -14.77 3.12 0.44
C LEU A 211 -15.15 1.92 1.31
N MET A 212 -15.91 1.00 0.72
CA MET A 212 -16.28 -0.24 1.38
C MET A 212 -16.06 -1.42 0.41
N LEU A 213 -15.11 -2.28 0.73
CA LEU A 213 -14.98 -3.57 0.05
C LEU A 213 -15.85 -4.60 0.76
N ARG A 214 -16.80 -5.18 0.02
CA ARG A 214 -17.69 -6.24 0.49
C ARG A 214 -17.46 -7.53 -0.27
N GLU A 215 -17.42 -8.60 0.46
CA GLU A 215 -17.47 -9.97 -0.05
C GLU A 215 -18.32 -10.80 0.92
N LEU A 216 -18.82 -11.94 0.51
CA LEU A 216 -19.70 -12.78 1.33
C LEU A 216 -19.15 -12.99 2.75
N GLY A 217 -19.83 -12.44 3.75
CA GLY A 217 -19.46 -12.53 5.17
C GLY A 217 -18.26 -11.64 5.59
N ARG A 218 -17.72 -10.79 4.70
CA ARG A 218 -16.56 -9.93 4.97
C ARG A 218 -16.81 -8.50 4.50
N LYS A 219 -16.34 -7.55 5.29
CA LYS A 219 -16.37 -6.12 4.94
C LYS A 219 -15.08 -5.47 5.41
N ILE A 220 -14.53 -4.58 4.58
CA ILE A 220 -13.41 -3.71 4.94
C ILE A 220 -13.81 -2.29 4.58
N SER A 221 -13.86 -1.41 5.59
CA SER A 221 -13.93 0.04 5.38
C SER A 221 -12.52 0.55 5.08
N ILE A 222 -12.40 1.45 4.10
CA ILE A 222 -11.14 2.01 3.64
C ILE A 222 -11.29 3.52 3.61
N THR A 223 -10.40 4.24 4.29
CA THR A 223 -10.36 5.70 4.29
C THR A 223 -8.95 6.18 4.01
N HIS A 224 -8.82 7.41 3.51
CA HIS A 224 -7.56 8.04 3.17
C HIS A 224 -7.49 9.44 3.77
N ALA A 225 -6.30 9.85 4.22
CA ALA A 225 -5.99 11.23 4.58
C ALA A 225 -4.82 11.70 3.71
N ASP A 226 -4.94 12.89 3.11
CA ASP A 226 -3.96 13.55 2.25
C ASP A 226 -3.61 12.84 0.92
N PHE A 227 -4.15 11.66 0.68
CA PHE A 227 -4.21 11.03 -0.63
C PHE A 227 -5.49 11.46 -1.36
N THR A 228 -5.34 12.07 -2.54
CA THR A 228 -6.47 12.60 -3.31
C THR A 228 -7.02 11.63 -4.33
N ASP A 229 -6.26 10.62 -4.67
CA ASP A 229 -6.59 9.66 -5.71
C ASP A 229 -6.75 8.25 -5.14
N VAL A 230 -7.51 7.42 -5.84
CA VAL A 230 -7.65 5.99 -5.55
C VAL A 230 -7.32 5.19 -6.80
N VAL A 231 -6.45 4.18 -6.67
CA VAL A 231 -6.25 3.21 -7.75
C VAL A 231 -7.00 1.93 -7.43
N VAL A 232 -7.79 1.46 -8.38
CA VAL A 232 -8.41 0.14 -8.34
C VAL A 232 -7.80 -0.72 -9.43
N TRP A 233 -7.08 -1.76 -9.02
CA TRP A 233 -6.36 -2.63 -9.95
C TRP A 233 -6.59 -4.11 -9.67
N ASN A 234 -6.79 -4.85 -10.75
CA ASN A 234 -6.71 -6.31 -10.79
C ASN A 234 -6.23 -6.72 -12.18
N PRO A 235 -5.25 -7.62 -12.31
CA PRO A 235 -4.69 -7.98 -13.61
C PRO A 235 -5.66 -8.74 -14.51
N GLY A 236 -6.73 -9.32 -13.97
CA GLY A 236 -7.54 -10.27 -14.71
C GLY A 236 -6.74 -11.52 -15.15
N PRO A 237 -7.38 -12.46 -15.85
CA PRO A 237 -6.74 -13.75 -16.17
C PRO A 237 -5.59 -13.61 -17.19
N GLU A 238 -5.76 -12.77 -18.21
CA GLU A 238 -4.79 -12.68 -19.32
C GLU A 238 -3.47 -12.02 -18.91
N LYS A 239 -3.54 -10.98 -18.10
CA LYS A 239 -2.35 -10.29 -17.60
C LYS A 239 -1.72 -11.06 -16.44
N ALA A 240 -2.50 -11.73 -15.60
CA ALA A 240 -1.98 -12.58 -14.53
C ALA A 240 -1.06 -13.68 -15.08
N ALA A 241 -1.46 -14.34 -16.16
CA ALA A 241 -0.65 -15.36 -16.84
C ALA A 241 0.68 -14.83 -17.42
N GLN A 242 0.89 -13.51 -17.48
CA GLN A 242 2.13 -12.87 -17.92
C GLN A 242 3.03 -12.45 -16.75
N LEU A 243 2.53 -12.51 -15.50
CA LEU A 243 3.26 -12.14 -14.30
C LEU A 243 3.99 -13.34 -13.71
N SER A 244 5.32 -13.38 -13.86
CA SER A 244 6.14 -14.50 -13.36
C SER A 244 6.18 -14.61 -11.83
N ASP A 245 5.79 -13.55 -11.12
CA ASP A 245 5.79 -13.42 -9.67
C ASP A 245 4.40 -13.62 -9.02
N MET A 246 3.44 -14.16 -9.81
CA MET A 246 2.06 -14.42 -9.36
C MET A 246 1.52 -15.68 -10.05
N PRO A 247 0.90 -16.64 -9.33
CA PRO A 247 0.19 -17.75 -9.96
C PRO A 247 -0.94 -17.26 -10.87
N ASP A 248 -1.16 -17.93 -12.01
CA ASP A 248 -2.10 -17.50 -13.05
C ASP A 248 -3.52 -17.27 -12.52
N GLU A 249 -3.97 -18.07 -11.55
CA GLU A 249 -5.33 -17.98 -11.00
C GLU A 249 -5.47 -17.02 -9.82
N ASP A 250 -4.36 -16.50 -9.28
CA ASP A 250 -4.38 -15.70 -8.05
C ASP A 250 -4.96 -14.29 -8.25
N TRP A 251 -5.20 -13.85 -9.50
CA TRP A 251 -5.99 -12.65 -9.76
C TRP A 251 -7.38 -12.71 -9.12
N GLN A 252 -7.93 -13.92 -8.93
CA GLN A 252 -9.23 -14.10 -8.26
C GLN A 252 -9.16 -13.85 -6.75
N ARG A 253 -7.96 -13.86 -6.16
CA ARG A 253 -7.74 -13.80 -4.72
C ARG A 253 -7.35 -12.42 -4.20
N MET A 254 -7.33 -11.41 -5.04
CA MET A 254 -6.88 -10.08 -4.67
C MET A 254 -7.65 -8.97 -5.39
N LEU A 255 -7.73 -7.82 -4.74
CA LEU A 255 -8.11 -6.55 -5.35
C LEU A 255 -7.21 -5.47 -4.76
N CYS A 256 -6.52 -4.72 -5.61
CA CYS A 256 -5.84 -3.51 -5.16
C CYS A 256 -6.84 -2.37 -5.01
N VAL A 257 -6.78 -1.74 -3.83
CA VAL A 257 -7.46 -0.47 -3.54
C VAL A 257 -6.41 0.43 -2.90
N GLU A 258 -5.78 1.24 -3.72
CA GLU A 258 -4.59 2.00 -3.35
C GLU A 258 -4.98 3.41 -2.92
N ALA A 259 -4.33 3.92 -1.87
CA ALA A 259 -4.30 5.35 -1.60
C ALA A 259 -3.20 5.96 -2.47
N ALA A 260 -3.52 7.00 -3.24
CA ALA A 260 -2.58 7.56 -4.20
C ALA A 260 -2.66 9.10 -4.29
N ARG A 261 -1.55 9.70 -4.69
CA ARG A 261 -1.45 11.09 -5.11
C ARG A 261 -0.65 11.16 -6.39
N VAL A 262 -1.34 11.15 -7.52
CA VAL A 262 -0.76 10.93 -8.86
C VAL A 262 -1.20 11.97 -9.87
N ILE A 263 -2.49 12.33 -9.87
CA ILE A 263 -3.04 13.28 -10.86
C ILE A 263 -2.52 14.68 -10.58
N ASP A 264 -2.50 15.07 -9.32
CA ASP A 264 -1.92 16.33 -8.84
C ASP A 264 -0.69 16.02 -7.97
N PRO A 265 0.53 15.97 -8.54
CA PRO A 265 1.76 15.70 -7.80
C PRO A 265 1.96 16.66 -6.62
N VAL A 266 2.70 16.22 -5.62
CA VAL A 266 3.10 17.07 -4.49
C VAL A 266 4.38 17.80 -4.85
N THR A 267 4.39 19.13 -4.70
CA THR A 267 5.62 19.92 -4.69
C THR A 267 6.04 20.12 -3.23
N LEU A 268 7.24 19.66 -2.87
CA LEU A 268 7.75 19.70 -1.49
C LEU A 268 8.95 20.65 -1.38
N PRO A 269 8.78 21.82 -0.74
CA PRO A 269 9.88 22.75 -0.47
C PRO A 269 10.93 22.18 0.47
N PRO A 270 12.16 22.74 0.48
CA PRO A 270 13.20 22.39 1.45
C PRO A 270 12.75 22.52 2.91
N GLY A 271 13.03 21.51 3.71
CA GLY A 271 12.67 21.44 5.12
C GLY A 271 11.21 21.15 5.44
N GLU A 272 10.35 21.05 4.43
CA GLU A 272 8.93 20.69 4.60
C GLU A 272 8.72 19.19 4.57
N GLU A 273 7.65 18.75 5.22
CA GLU A 273 7.17 17.35 5.24
C GLU A 273 5.81 17.24 4.59
N TRP A 274 5.58 16.16 3.89
CA TRP A 274 4.26 15.69 3.46
C TRP A 274 4.00 14.31 4.07
N ALA A 275 2.79 14.09 4.57
CA ALA A 275 2.35 12.78 5.04
C ALA A 275 0.96 12.44 4.51
N GLY A 276 0.72 11.15 4.27
CA GLY A 276 -0.58 10.62 3.90
C GLY A 276 -0.82 9.26 4.52
N MET A 277 -2.08 8.98 4.90
CA MET A 277 -2.46 7.77 5.62
C MET A 277 -3.59 7.03 4.93
N GLN A 278 -3.49 5.70 4.90
CA GLN A 278 -4.58 4.79 4.53
C GLN A 278 -4.99 3.98 5.76
N THR A 279 -6.27 4.00 6.08
CA THR A 279 -6.86 3.25 7.21
C THR A 279 -7.79 2.16 6.71
N PHE A 280 -7.66 0.96 7.26
CA PHE A 280 -8.52 -0.19 7.02
C PHE A 280 -9.21 -0.61 8.32
N ILE A 281 -10.52 -0.87 8.27
CA ILE A 281 -11.28 -1.43 9.39
C ILE A 281 -12.03 -2.65 8.90
N ALA A 282 -11.65 -3.85 9.40
CA ALA A 282 -12.33 -5.10 9.12
C ALA A 282 -13.59 -5.25 9.99
N ALA A 283 -14.71 -5.72 9.41
CA ALA A 283 -15.98 -5.87 10.12
C ALA A 283 -16.54 -7.31 10.01
#